data_d45482b19e0e5fb49a252fd4c347d1ff
#
_entry.id   d45482b19e0e5fb49a252fd4c347d1ff
#
_cell.length_a   1.000
_cell.length_b   1.000
_cell.length_c   1.000
_cell.angle_alpha   90.00
_cell.angle_beta   90.00
_cell.angle_gamma   90.00
#
_symmetry.space_group_name_H-M   'P 1'
#
loop_
_entity.id
_entity.type
_entity.pdbx_description
1 polymer ?
#
loop_
_entity_poly.entity_id
_entity_poly.type
_entity_poly.pdbx_seq_one_letter_code
_entity_poly.pdbx_strand_id
1 'polypeptide(L)'
;VERGSDGVWRVHGRGVSGLDEPADVIDCGNAGTGARLLMGVAAQQPITTFFTGDGSLRRRPMGRVMTPLSQMGVQFVTRAGGRLPGAVIGPEVLIPIEYTLPMASAQVKSAVLLAGLGAAGETTVIEPKPTRDHTETMLRHFGAEVRVAAVDGGGRRVTLVGQPELTGRPVVVP
;
A
#
# COMPACT_ATOMS: atom_id res chain seq x y z
N VAL A 1 13.22 9.29 10.25
CA VAL A 1 12.60 8.65 11.43
C VAL A 1 13.56 8.73 12.58
N GLU A 2 13.12 9.24 13.72
CA GLU A 2 13.92 9.43 14.92
C GLU A 2 13.27 8.74 16.11
N ARG A 3 14.10 8.23 17.03
CA ARG A 3 13.63 7.72 18.32
C ARG A 3 14.10 8.67 19.40
N GLY A 4 13.16 9.34 20.07
CA GLY A 4 13.46 10.20 21.19
C GLY A 4 13.92 9.41 22.43
N SER A 5 14.59 10.11 23.35
CA SER A 5 14.97 9.56 24.67
C SER A 5 13.74 9.21 25.53
N ASP A 6 12.60 9.78 25.20
CA ASP A 6 11.26 9.49 25.78
C ASP A 6 10.62 8.19 25.25
N GLY A 7 11.31 7.47 24.34
CA GLY A 7 10.80 6.26 23.69
C GLY A 7 9.81 6.52 22.55
N VAL A 8 9.50 7.78 22.26
CA VAL A 8 8.58 8.17 21.18
C VAL A 8 9.32 8.12 19.84
N TRP A 9 8.68 7.51 18.85
CA TRP A 9 9.15 7.54 17.46
C TRP A 9 8.54 8.74 16.74
N ARG A 10 9.37 9.53 16.07
CA ARG A 10 8.94 10.66 15.25
C ARG A 10 9.24 10.36 13.79
N VAL A 11 8.20 10.41 12.96
CA VAL A 11 8.31 10.21 11.52
C VAL A 11 8.04 11.54 10.84
N HIS A 12 9.06 12.12 10.21
CA HIS A 12 8.91 13.33 9.42
C HIS A 12 8.36 12.94 8.04
N GLY A 13 7.08 13.24 7.82
CA GLY A 13 6.39 12.93 6.56
C GLY A 13 6.91 13.78 5.41
N ARG A 14 6.84 13.22 4.20
CA ARG A 14 7.23 13.90 2.94
C ARG A 14 6.02 14.25 2.08
N GLY A 15 4.81 14.07 2.61
CA GLY A 15 3.57 14.22 1.85
C GLY A 15 3.27 13.01 0.96
N VAL A 16 2.15 13.09 0.27
CA VAL A 16 1.78 12.10 -0.74
C VAL A 16 2.70 12.24 -1.94
N SER A 17 3.22 11.12 -2.45
CA SER A 17 4.17 11.08 -3.57
C SER A 17 5.47 11.89 -3.36
N GLY A 18 5.87 12.13 -2.12
CA GLY A 18 7.08 12.90 -1.77
C GLY A 18 8.28 12.05 -1.33
N LEU A 19 8.28 10.73 -1.57
CA LEU A 19 9.39 9.87 -1.21
C LEU A 19 10.47 9.92 -2.29
N ASP A 20 11.71 9.88 -1.86
CA ASP A 20 12.86 9.74 -2.75
C ASP A 20 13.08 8.27 -3.13
N GLU A 21 13.71 8.02 -4.28
CA GLU A 21 14.13 6.66 -4.65
C GLU A 21 15.10 6.11 -3.61
N PRO A 22 14.89 4.90 -3.10
CA PRO A 22 15.79 4.32 -2.11
C PRO A 22 17.19 4.09 -2.70
N ALA A 23 18.23 4.49 -1.96
CA ALA A 23 19.62 4.31 -2.35
C ALA A 23 20.07 2.83 -2.36
N ASP A 24 19.32 1.95 -1.71
CA ASP A 24 19.63 0.52 -1.62
C ASP A 24 18.34 -0.31 -1.64
N VAL A 25 18.47 -1.61 -1.74
CA VAL A 25 17.38 -2.56 -1.69
C VAL A 25 16.69 -2.53 -0.32
N ILE A 26 15.37 -2.51 -0.32
CA ILE A 26 14.58 -2.63 0.92
C ILE A 26 14.51 -4.11 1.32
N ASP A 27 15.24 -4.46 2.37
CA ASP A 27 15.14 -5.79 2.97
C ASP A 27 13.97 -5.84 3.97
N CYS A 28 12.94 -6.58 3.61
CA CYS A 28 11.76 -6.77 4.44
C CYS A 28 11.90 -7.93 5.45
N GLY A 29 13.03 -8.58 5.55
CA GLY A 29 13.21 -9.76 6.40
C GLY A 29 12.13 -10.80 6.14
N ASN A 30 11.33 -11.16 7.16
CA ASN A 30 10.16 -12.06 7.03
C ASN A 30 8.82 -11.29 6.99
N ALA A 31 8.83 -9.97 6.92
CA ALA A 31 7.63 -9.14 7.00
C ALA A 31 6.81 -9.14 5.72
N GLY A 32 6.10 -10.23 5.44
CA GLY A 32 5.29 -10.35 4.22
C GLY A 32 4.16 -9.32 4.11
N THR A 33 3.59 -8.86 5.22
CA THR A 33 2.64 -7.75 5.25
C THR A 33 3.36 -6.45 4.90
N GLY A 34 4.48 -6.16 5.56
CA GLY A 34 5.27 -4.96 5.30
C GLY A 34 5.67 -4.84 3.84
N ALA A 35 6.22 -5.91 3.25
CA ALA A 35 6.59 -5.92 1.83
C ALA A 35 5.42 -5.55 0.91
N ARG A 36 4.22 -6.13 1.13
CA ARG A 36 3.05 -5.86 0.29
C ARG A 36 2.52 -4.43 0.44
N LEU A 37 2.48 -3.91 1.66
CA LEU A 37 2.05 -2.54 1.90
C LEU A 37 3.04 -1.53 1.31
N LEU A 38 4.34 -1.77 1.48
CA LEU A 38 5.39 -0.92 0.92
C LEU A 38 5.40 -0.93 -0.62
N MET A 39 5.03 -2.04 -1.28
CA MET A 39 4.81 -2.04 -2.73
C MET A 39 3.71 -1.05 -3.14
N GLY A 40 2.63 -0.94 -2.36
CA GLY A 40 1.58 0.06 -2.60
C GLY A 40 2.09 1.49 -2.38
N VAL A 41 2.94 1.71 -1.37
CA VAL A 41 3.56 3.02 -1.13
C VAL A 41 4.53 3.39 -2.25
N ALA A 42 5.39 2.47 -2.68
CA ALA A 42 6.35 2.69 -3.77
C ALA A 42 5.68 2.95 -5.13
N ALA A 43 4.43 2.51 -5.29
CA ALA A 43 3.65 2.71 -6.51
C ALA A 43 3.22 4.16 -6.75
N GLN A 44 3.27 5.04 -5.73
CA GLN A 44 2.68 6.38 -5.80
C GLN A 44 3.44 7.37 -6.69
N GLN A 45 4.66 7.07 -7.10
CA GLN A 45 5.55 8.02 -7.76
C GLN A 45 6.52 7.31 -8.72
N PRO A 46 7.07 8.01 -9.72
CA PRO A 46 7.90 7.42 -10.78
C PRO A 46 9.32 7.10 -10.30
N ILE A 47 9.44 6.25 -9.30
CA ILE A 47 10.72 5.75 -8.78
C ILE A 47 10.82 4.23 -8.94
N THR A 48 12.04 3.72 -8.93
CA THR A 48 12.31 2.29 -8.89
C THR A 48 12.68 1.86 -7.47
N THR A 49 11.90 0.96 -6.90
CA THR A 49 12.16 0.44 -5.56
C THR A 49 12.42 -1.06 -5.60
N PHE A 50 13.60 -1.48 -5.17
CA PHE A 50 13.97 -2.88 -5.09
C PHE A 50 13.61 -3.47 -3.72
N PHE A 51 13.04 -4.66 -3.73
CA PHE A 51 12.63 -5.39 -2.53
C PHE A 51 13.29 -6.74 -2.45
N THR A 52 13.69 -7.11 -1.23
CA THR A 52 14.15 -8.46 -0.89
C THR A 52 13.59 -8.89 0.46
N GLY A 53 14.07 -9.98 0.98
CA GLY A 53 13.75 -10.49 2.30
C GLY A 53 14.42 -11.84 2.55
N ASP A 54 14.09 -12.49 3.65
CA ASP A 54 14.65 -13.78 4.01
C ASP A 54 14.20 -14.93 3.07
N GLY A 55 14.75 -16.10 3.29
CA GLY A 55 14.41 -17.28 2.49
C GLY A 55 12.93 -17.66 2.53
N SER A 56 12.21 -17.35 3.63
CA SER A 56 10.77 -17.59 3.74
C SER A 56 9.97 -16.59 2.90
N LEU A 57 10.25 -15.30 3.02
CA LEU A 57 9.56 -14.25 2.28
C LEU A 57 9.78 -14.42 0.77
N ARG A 58 11.00 -14.72 0.34
CA ARG A 58 11.34 -14.94 -1.08
C ARG A 58 10.67 -16.15 -1.73
N ARG A 59 10.10 -17.07 -0.95
CA ARG A 59 9.25 -18.16 -1.48
C ARG A 59 7.80 -17.77 -1.68
N ARG A 60 7.35 -16.68 -1.04
CA ARG A 60 5.94 -16.24 -1.11
C ARG A 60 5.67 -15.47 -2.39
N PRO A 61 4.63 -15.82 -3.18
CA PRO A 61 4.26 -15.02 -4.35
C PRO A 61 3.66 -13.67 -3.96
N MET A 62 3.99 -12.63 -4.72
CA MET A 62 3.46 -11.27 -4.57
C MET A 62 2.36 -10.96 -5.60
N GLY A 63 2.04 -11.88 -6.49
CA GLY A 63 1.11 -11.69 -7.60
C GLY A 63 -0.25 -11.09 -7.20
N ARG A 64 -0.79 -11.44 -6.03
CA ARG A 64 -2.08 -10.90 -5.57
C ARG A 64 -2.06 -9.38 -5.39
N VAL A 65 -0.93 -8.80 -5.00
CA VAL A 65 -0.75 -7.36 -4.87
C VAL A 65 -0.36 -6.75 -6.21
N MET A 66 0.51 -7.43 -6.95
CA MET A 66 0.98 -6.96 -8.26
C MET A 66 -0.17 -6.79 -9.25
N THR A 67 -1.15 -7.71 -9.27
CA THR A 67 -2.28 -7.67 -10.21
C THR A 67 -3.05 -6.34 -10.17
N PRO A 68 -3.62 -5.90 -9.03
CA PRO A 68 -4.32 -4.61 -8.99
C PRO A 68 -3.37 -3.43 -9.19
N LEU A 69 -2.16 -3.45 -8.66
CA LEU A 69 -1.21 -2.35 -8.85
C LEU A 69 -0.79 -2.20 -10.32
N SER A 70 -0.68 -3.30 -11.08
CA SER A 70 -0.43 -3.22 -12.52
C SER A 70 -1.57 -2.54 -13.28
N GLN A 71 -2.83 -2.70 -12.84
CA GLN A 71 -3.96 -1.96 -13.40
C GLN A 71 -3.89 -0.46 -13.13
N MET A 72 -3.19 -0.06 -12.07
CA MET A 72 -2.90 1.35 -11.75
C MET A 72 -1.71 1.92 -12.54
N GLY A 73 -1.08 1.12 -13.40
CA GLY A 73 0.07 1.53 -14.23
C GLY A 73 1.44 1.12 -13.69
N VAL A 74 1.49 0.44 -12.54
CA VAL A 74 2.75 0.01 -11.92
C VAL A 74 3.37 -1.14 -12.69
N GLN A 75 4.68 -1.09 -12.92
CA GLN A 75 5.45 -2.17 -13.53
C GLN A 75 6.23 -2.96 -12.45
N PHE A 76 6.45 -4.23 -12.72
CA PHE A 76 7.15 -5.13 -11.82
C PHE A 76 8.20 -5.94 -12.56
N VAL A 77 9.39 -6.05 -11.98
CA VAL A 77 10.42 -6.98 -12.39
C VAL A 77 10.67 -7.95 -11.24
N THR A 78 10.38 -9.23 -11.43
CA THR A 78 10.45 -10.22 -10.36
C THR A 78 11.04 -11.54 -10.83
N ARG A 79 11.40 -12.39 -9.89
CA ARG A 79 11.68 -13.80 -10.18
C ARG A 79 10.43 -14.53 -10.65
N ALA A 80 10.63 -15.66 -11.28
CA ALA A 80 9.54 -16.54 -11.74
C ALA A 80 8.48 -16.77 -10.65
N GLY A 81 7.21 -16.66 -11.03
CA GLY A 81 6.07 -16.78 -10.13
C GLY A 81 5.83 -15.56 -9.23
N GLY A 82 6.28 -14.38 -9.64
CA GLY A 82 6.05 -13.11 -8.90
C GLY A 82 6.72 -13.11 -7.52
N ARG A 83 7.95 -13.59 -7.41
CA ARG A 83 8.67 -13.74 -6.15
C ARG A 83 9.79 -12.72 -6.01
N LEU A 84 10.09 -12.36 -4.75
CA LEU A 84 11.26 -11.54 -4.41
C LEU A 84 12.58 -12.32 -4.55
N PRO A 85 13.74 -11.65 -4.77
CA PRO A 85 13.86 -10.22 -4.96
C PRO A 85 13.21 -9.74 -6.26
N GLY A 86 12.80 -8.47 -6.26
CA GLY A 86 12.16 -7.84 -7.41
C GLY A 86 12.07 -6.34 -7.26
N ALA A 87 11.69 -5.66 -8.32
CA ALA A 87 11.49 -4.22 -8.36
C ALA A 87 10.03 -3.85 -8.59
N VAL A 88 9.64 -2.73 -7.99
CA VAL A 88 8.41 -1.98 -8.26
C VAL A 88 8.84 -0.70 -8.97
N ILE A 89 8.27 -0.43 -10.12
CA ILE A 89 8.52 0.78 -10.92
C ILE A 89 7.19 1.53 -10.97
N GLY A 90 7.12 2.63 -10.25
CA GLY A 90 5.93 3.47 -10.24
C GLY A 90 5.77 4.23 -11.55
N PRO A 91 4.55 4.51 -11.99
CA PRO A 91 4.28 5.27 -13.22
C PRO A 91 4.40 6.78 -12.99
N GLU A 92 4.59 7.53 -14.06
CA GLU A 92 4.49 9.01 -14.06
C GLU A 92 3.11 9.49 -13.60
N VAL A 93 2.07 8.76 -14.00
CA VAL A 93 0.68 9.03 -13.61
C VAL A 93 0.06 7.74 -13.11
N LEU A 94 -0.29 7.71 -11.84
CA LEU A 94 -0.98 6.58 -11.22
C LEU A 94 -2.48 6.67 -11.51
N ILE A 95 -3.05 5.61 -12.06
CA ILE A 95 -4.46 5.55 -12.48
C ILE A 95 -5.31 5.03 -11.30
N PRO A 96 -6.36 5.75 -10.87
CA PRO A 96 -7.30 5.22 -9.89
C PRO A 96 -8.11 4.07 -10.50
N ILE A 97 -8.43 3.05 -9.69
CA ILE A 97 -9.15 1.86 -10.15
C ILE A 97 -10.30 1.49 -9.22
N GLU A 98 -11.27 0.76 -9.75
CA GLU A 98 -12.18 -0.05 -8.96
C GLU A 98 -11.75 -1.51 -9.09
N TYR A 99 -11.41 -2.13 -7.96
CA TYR A 99 -10.91 -3.51 -7.93
C TYR A 99 -11.72 -4.39 -7.00
N THR A 100 -12.33 -5.43 -7.55
CA THR A 100 -12.99 -6.47 -6.76
C THR A 100 -11.99 -7.55 -6.36
N LEU A 101 -11.82 -7.75 -5.07
CA LEU A 101 -10.92 -8.78 -4.55
C LEU A 101 -11.48 -10.17 -4.89
N PRO A 102 -10.72 -11.06 -5.56
CA PRO A 102 -11.17 -12.43 -5.83
C PRO A 102 -11.33 -13.27 -4.57
N MET A 103 -10.67 -12.86 -3.49
CA MET A 103 -10.81 -13.42 -2.14
C MET A 103 -10.53 -12.36 -1.09
N ALA A 104 -11.12 -12.49 0.08
CA ALA A 104 -10.91 -11.57 1.19
C ALA A 104 -9.41 -11.47 1.57
N SER A 105 -8.85 -10.26 1.49
CA SER A 105 -7.44 -10.00 1.80
C SER A 105 -7.22 -8.56 2.24
N ALA A 106 -7.04 -8.35 3.55
CA ALA A 106 -6.70 -7.05 4.09
C ALA A 106 -5.41 -6.48 3.51
N GLN A 107 -4.40 -7.33 3.24
CA GLN A 107 -3.11 -6.89 2.70
C GLN A 107 -3.23 -6.34 1.28
N VAL A 108 -4.01 -6.99 0.41
CA VAL A 108 -4.24 -6.51 -0.96
C VAL A 108 -5.04 -5.22 -0.94
N LYS A 109 -6.13 -5.18 -0.16
CA LYS A 109 -6.90 -3.94 0.04
C LYS A 109 -5.99 -2.80 0.50
N SER A 110 -5.21 -3.02 1.55
CA SER A 110 -4.30 -2.00 2.09
C SER A 110 -3.29 -1.52 1.06
N ALA A 111 -2.67 -2.42 0.28
CA ALA A 111 -1.70 -2.04 -0.75
C ALA A 111 -2.34 -1.17 -1.84
N VAL A 112 -3.56 -1.51 -2.29
CA VAL A 112 -4.29 -0.74 -3.30
C VAL A 112 -4.71 0.63 -2.76
N LEU A 113 -5.21 0.71 -1.53
CA LEU A 113 -5.58 1.98 -0.91
C LEU A 113 -4.34 2.87 -0.68
N LEU A 114 -3.23 2.30 -0.22
CA LEU A 114 -1.98 3.05 -0.06
C LEU A 114 -1.46 3.57 -1.41
N ALA A 115 -1.51 2.78 -2.47
CA ALA A 115 -1.21 3.28 -3.81
C ALA A 115 -2.18 4.39 -4.23
N GLY A 116 -3.47 4.19 -3.99
CA GLY A 116 -4.54 5.15 -4.31
C GLY A 116 -4.36 6.54 -3.72
N LEU A 117 -3.55 6.70 -2.65
CA LEU A 117 -3.19 8.02 -2.14
C LEU A 117 -2.51 8.90 -3.21
N GLY A 118 -1.69 8.32 -4.08
CA GLY A 118 -1.01 9.04 -5.16
C GLY A 118 -1.87 9.26 -6.41
N ALA A 119 -3.00 8.57 -6.55
CA ALA A 119 -3.85 8.65 -7.75
C ALA A 119 -4.76 9.89 -7.73
N ALA A 120 -4.94 10.55 -8.86
CA ALA A 120 -5.91 11.63 -8.99
C ALA A 120 -7.32 11.05 -9.21
N GLY A 121 -8.17 11.11 -8.18
CA GLY A 121 -9.54 10.59 -8.21
C GLY A 121 -9.82 9.51 -7.16
N GLU A 122 -10.80 8.67 -7.40
CA GLU A 122 -11.28 7.69 -6.44
C GLU A 122 -10.74 6.29 -6.72
N THR A 123 -10.02 5.72 -5.76
CA THR A 123 -9.62 4.30 -5.79
C THR A 123 -10.56 3.49 -4.91
N THR A 124 -11.19 2.49 -5.49
CA THR A 124 -12.19 1.66 -4.80
C THR A 124 -11.75 0.20 -4.74
N VAL A 125 -11.88 -0.40 -3.57
CA VAL A 125 -11.71 -1.85 -3.37
C VAL A 125 -13.03 -2.45 -2.90
N ILE A 126 -13.49 -3.49 -3.60
CA ILE A 126 -14.67 -4.27 -3.22
C ILE A 126 -14.20 -5.57 -2.60
N GLU A 127 -14.55 -5.77 -1.32
CA GLU A 127 -14.28 -6.99 -0.57
C GLU A 127 -15.50 -7.91 -0.60
N PRO A 128 -15.38 -9.18 -0.99
CA PRO A 128 -16.51 -10.13 -0.95
C PRO A 128 -16.94 -10.49 0.49
N LYS A 129 -16.00 -10.35 1.43
CA LYS A 129 -16.22 -10.48 2.88
C LYS A 129 -15.38 -9.43 3.60
N PRO A 130 -15.92 -8.78 4.66
CA PRO A 130 -15.19 -7.80 5.42
C PRO A 130 -13.87 -8.35 5.98
N THR A 131 -12.81 -7.58 5.84
CA THR A 131 -11.52 -7.86 6.47
C THR A 131 -11.19 -6.77 7.51
N ARG A 132 -10.01 -6.86 8.13
CA ARG A 132 -9.51 -5.84 9.06
C ARG A 132 -9.47 -4.48 8.38
N ASP A 133 -9.89 -3.43 9.09
CA ASP A 133 -10.06 -2.05 8.61
C ASP A 133 -8.99 -1.08 9.15
N HIS A 134 -7.85 -1.61 9.57
CA HIS A 134 -6.77 -0.80 10.15
C HIS A 134 -6.29 0.30 9.20
N THR A 135 -6.18 0.01 7.89
CA THR A 135 -5.74 0.99 6.90
C THR A 135 -6.76 2.10 6.73
N GLU A 136 -8.04 1.76 6.61
CA GLU A 136 -9.14 2.73 6.51
C GLU A 136 -9.19 3.66 7.74
N THR A 137 -9.02 3.08 8.92
CA THR A 137 -8.98 3.81 10.20
C THR A 137 -7.78 4.74 10.26
N MET A 138 -6.59 4.26 9.90
CA MET A 138 -5.36 5.06 9.88
C MET A 138 -5.42 6.18 8.84
N LEU A 139 -5.91 5.90 7.64
CA LEU A 139 -6.05 6.91 6.59
C LEU A 139 -6.97 8.05 7.02
N ARG A 140 -8.13 7.73 7.62
CA ARG A 140 -9.03 8.74 8.20
C ARG A 140 -8.39 9.50 9.36
N HIS A 141 -7.63 8.80 10.21
CA HIS A 141 -6.93 9.43 11.32
C HIS A 141 -5.96 10.51 10.84
N PHE A 142 -5.29 10.29 9.71
CA PHE A 142 -4.39 11.26 9.10
C PHE A 142 -5.09 12.26 8.16
N GLY A 143 -6.41 12.21 8.01
CA GLY A 143 -7.19 13.21 7.27
C GLY A 143 -7.60 12.81 5.86
N ALA A 144 -7.30 11.59 5.40
CA ALA A 144 -7.79 11.13 4.11
C ALA A 144 -9.30 10.84 4.15
N GLU A 145 -10.00 11.16 3.07
CA GLU A 145 -11.40 10.80 2.90
C GLU A 145 -11.52 9.34 2.45
N VAL A 146 -12.07 8.51 3.35
CA VAL A 146 -12.33 7.10 3.07
C VAL A 146 -13.80 6.78 3.37
N ARG A 147 -14.53 6.37 2.35
CA ARG A 147 -15.94 5.98 2.44
C ARG A 147 -16.06 4.46 2.43
N VAL A 148 -16.97 3.93 3.24
CA VAL A 148 -17.26 2.50 3.30
C VAL A 148 -18.75 2.30 3.17
N ALA A 149 -19.16 1.46 2.21
CA ALA A 149 -20.55 1.10 1.99
C ALA A 149 -20.69 -0.44 1.95
N ALA A 150 -21.84 -0.95 2.37
CA ALA A 150 -22.18 -2.34 2.20
C ALA A 150 -22.43 -2.63 0.70
N VAL A 151 -22.12 -3.85 0.27
CA VAL A 151 -22.52 -4.36 -1.05
C VAL A 151 -23.29 -5.66 -0.87
N ASP A 152 -24.03 -6.04 -1.90
CA ASP A 152 -24.82 -7.27 -1.89
C ASP A 152 -23.94 -8.50 -1.58
N GLY A 153 -24.50 -9.46 -0.85
CA GLY A 153 -23.77 -10.65 -0.42
C GLY A 153 -22.93 -10.46 0.86
N GLY A 154 -23.08 -9.32 1.58
CA GLY A 154 -22.40 -9.06 2.86
C GLY A 154 -20.97 -8.57 2.72
N GLY A 155 -20.55 -8.15 1.55
CA GLY A 155 -19.26 -7.54 1.28
C GLY A 155 -19.21 -6.05 1.65
N ARG A 156 -18.06 -5.41 1.36
CA ARG A 156 -17.86 -3.97 1.54
C ARG A 156 -17.21 -3.35 0.31
N ARG A 157 -17.65 -2.14 0.00
CA ARG A 157 -16.99 -1.21 -0.94
C ARG A 157 -16.22 -0.18 -0.11
N VAL A 158 -14.93 -0.11 -0.30
CA VAL A 158 -14.05 0.87 0.36
C VAL A 158 -13.50 1.80 -0.71
N THR A 159 -13.84 3.07 -0.64
CA THR A 159 -13.43 4.11 -1.60
C THR A 159 -12.54 5.13 -0.90
N LEU A 160 -11.37 5.37 -1.43
CA LEU A 160 -10.42 6.40 -1.02
C LEU A 160 -10.42 7.52 -2.07
N VAL A 161 -10.55 8.76 -1.63
CA VAL A 161 -10.26 9.94 -2.46
C VAL A 161 -8.76 10.16 -2.43
N GLY A 162 -8.12 10.11 -3.60
CA GLY A 162 -6.68 10.25 -3.74
C GLY A 162 -6.19 11.69 -3.59
N GLN A 163 -4.88 11.83 -3.50
CA GLN A 163 -4.16 13.10 -3.30
C GLN A 163 -4.68 13.94 -2.11
N PRO A 164 -4.95 13.32 -0.94
CA PRO A 164 -5.42 14.06 0.22
C PRO A 164 -4.30 14.92 0.80
N GLU A 165 -4.68 16.02 1.44
CA GLU A 165 -3.79 16.74 2.34
C GLU A 165 -3.75 16.01 3.70
N LEU A 166 -2.70 15.24 3.92
CA LEU A 166 -2.53 14.48 5.16
C LEU A 166 -1.95 15.35 6.28
N THR A 167 -2.46 15.16 7.48
CA THR A 167 -2.01 15.87 8.69
C THR A 167 -1.31 14.90 9.63
N GLY A 168 -0.10 15.24 10.06
CA GLY A 168 0.64 14.46 11.07
C GLY A 168 -0.10 14.44 12.40
N ARG A 169 -0.29 13.25 12.96
CA ARG A 169 -1.01 13.02 14.23
C ARG A 169 -0.29 11.98 15.08
N PRO A 170 -0.39 12.07 16.43
CA PRO A 170 0.15 11.03 17.29
C PRO A 170 -0.62 9.72 17.12
N VAL A 171 0.12 8.61 17.16
CA VAL A 171 -0.43 7.25 17.16
C VAL A 171 0.10 6.54 18.40
N VAL A 172 -0.82 6.04 19.22
CA VAL A 172 -0.49 5.20 20.36
C VAL A 172 -0.63 3.75 19.92
N VAL A 173 0.48 3.01 19.97
CA VAL A 173 0.48 1.57 19.70
C VAL A 173 0.17 0.85 21.01
N PRO A 174 -0.89 0.04 21.08
CA PRO A 174 -1.30 -0.68 22.28
C PRO A 174 -0.32 -1.79 22.69
#